data_3153624b2c3d45bdec3c8ebd8e4056ed
#
_entry.id   3153624b2c3d45bdec3c8ebd8e4056ed
#
_cell.length_a   1.000
_cell.length_b   1.000
_cell.length_c   1.000
_cell.angle_alpha   90.00
_cell.angle_beta   90.00
_cell.angle_gamma   90.00
#
_symmetry.space_group_name_H-M   'P 1'
#
loop_
_entity.id
_entity.type
_entity.pdbx_description
1 polymer ?
#
loop_
_entity_poly.entity_id
_entity_poly.type
_entity_poly.pdbx_seq_one_letter_code
_entity_poly.pdbx_strand_id
1 'polypeptide(L)'
;MIPINPPAPATTPTKTIVEVVRDNAKAHPEKLALVCDGQTVSWGAFDQRINKIANLLLSMGVSKGDNIAIISPNSIPYAELFMGILRAGACVTPLSTMASPDALQKMLTDCGARAIFVAAQYLELVDGFIADLDLARFAI
;
A
#
# COMPACT_ATOMS: atom_id res chain seq x y z
N MET A 1 19.83 24.39 18.85
CA MET A 1 19.30 24.13 17.49
C MET A 1 20.40 23.40 16.73
N ILE A 2 20.18 22.12 16.39
CA ILE A 2 21.16 21.32 15.62
C ILE A 2 20.93 21.67 14.15
N PRO A 3 21.92 22.15 13.40
CA PRO A 3 21.73 22.43 11.98
C PRO A 3 21.47 21.12 11.23
N ILE A 4 20.32 21.02 10.58
CA ILE A 4 20.03 19.95 9.66
C ILE A 4 20.77 20.25 8.36
N ASN A 5 21.92 19.62 8.18
CA ASN A 5 22.60 19.68 6.89
C ASN A 5 21.70 18.98 5.84
N PRO A 6 21.45 19.60 4.70
CA PRO A 6 20.78 18.92 3.61
C PRO A 6 21.59 17.68 3.22
N PRO A 7 20.93 16.54 2.92
CA PRO A 7 21.64 15.36 2.46
C PRO A 7 22.43 15.71 1.19
N ALA A 8 23.65 15.16 1.07
CA ALA A 8 24.42 15.27 -0.16
C ALA A 8 23.58 14.76 -1.35
N PRO A 9 23.68 15.39 -2.53
CA PRO A 9 22.93 14.95 -3.70
C PRO A 9 23.30 13.49 -4.00
N ALA A 10 22.29 12.65 -4.13
CA ALA A 10 22.48 11.24 -4.47
C ALA A 10 23.12 11.14 -5.86
N THR A 11 24.34 10.66 -5.93
CA THR A 11 25.12 10.53 -7.17
C THR A 11 24.90 9.21 -7.92
N THR A 12 24.13 8.29 -7.33
CA THR A 12 23.85 6.97 -7.92
C THR A 12 22.37 6.89 -8.29
N PRO A 13 22.00 6.36 -9.47
CA PRO A 13 20.60 6.10 -9.81
C PRO A 13 20.04 5.12 -8.77
N THR A 14 19.20 5.62 -7.90
CA THR A 14 18.61 4.84 -6.81
C THR A 14 17.47 4.02 -7.39
N LYS A 15 17.55 2.69 -7.29
CA LYS A 15 16.43 1.81 -7.64
C LYS A 15 15.27 2.10 -6.71
N THR A 16 14.07 2.10 -7.26
CA THR A 16 12.85 2.15 -6.45
C THR A 16 12.66 0.84 -5.70
N ILE A 17 11.93 0.86 -4.60
CA ILE A 17 11.61 -0.37 -3.84
C ILE A 17 10.90 -1.41 -4.72
N VAL A 18 10.07 -0.97 -5.66
CA VAL A 18 9.36 -1.83 -6.62
C VAL A 18 10.33 -2.53 -7.57
N GLU A 19 11.38 -1.84 -8.02
CA GLU A 19 12.44 -2.43 -8.84
C GLU A 19 13.26 -3.45 -8.06
N VAL A 20 13.57 -3.16 -6.79
CA VAL A 20 14.27 -4.10 -5.90
C VAL A 20 13.49 -5.40 -5.72
N VAL A 21 12.17 -5.31 -5.50
CA VAL A 21 11.29 -6.50 -5.40
C VAL A 21 11.32 -7.31 -6.69
N ARG A 22 11.21 -6.65 -7.84
CA ARG A 22 11.27 -7.31 -9.16
C ARG A 22 12.61 -8.01 -9.41
N ASP A 23 13.70 -7.36 -9.05
CA ASP A 23 15.06 -7.92 -9.22
C ASP A 23 15.25 -9.15 -8.33
N ASN A 24 14.78 -9.11 -7.07
CA ASN A 24 14.80 -10.27 -6.19
C ASN A 24 13.94 -11.43 -6.72
N ALA A 25 12.77 -11.14 -7.24
CA ALA A 25 11.89 -12.16 -7.83
C ALA A 25 12.52 -12.83 -9.05
N LYS A 26 13.28 -12.08 -9.86
CA LYS A 26 14.02 -12.63 -11.00
C LYS A 26 15.23 -13.45 -10.57
N ALA A 27 16.02 -12.94 -9.62
CA ALA A 27 17.27 -13.58 -9.19
C ALA A 27 17.03 -14.79 -8.27
N HIS A 28 15.99 -14.75 -7.45
CA HIS A 28 15.74 -15.71 -6.38
C HIS A 28 14.26 -16.06 -6.23
N PRO A 29 13.55 -16.53 -7.29
CA PRO A 29 12.08 -16.68 -7.27
C PRO A 29 11.57 -17.58 -6.15
N GLU A 30 12.33 -18.62 -5.78
CA GLU A 30 11.95 -19.61 -4.76
C GLU A 30 12.33 -19.21 -3.32
N LYS A 31 13.18 -18.18 -3.15
CA LYS A 31 13.52 -17.71 -1.80
C LYS A 31 12.34 -17.06 -1.12
N LEU A 32 12.27 -17.21 0.21
CA LEU A 32 11.25 -16.55 1.03
C LEU A 32 11.41 -15.02 0.96
N ALA A 33 10.29 -14.36 0.67
CA ALA A 33 10.15 -12.90 0.71
C ALA A 33 9.45 -12.44 1.98
N LEU A 34 8.38 -13.13 2.37
CA LEU A 34 7.56 -12.78 3.53
C LEU A 34 7.28 -14.02 4.37
N VAL A 35 7.23 -13.80 5.69
CA VAL A 35 6.75 -14.77 6.69
C VAL A 35 5.86 -14.02 7.67
N CYS A 36 4.64 -14.49 7.86
CA CYS A 36 3.69 -13.91 8.81
C CYS A 36 2.71 -14.99 9.27
N ASP A 37 2.53 -15.14 10.58
CA ASP A 37 1.60 -16.09 11.21
C ASP A 37 1.69 -17.52 10.65
N GLY A 38 2.94 -18.00 10.46
CA GLY A 38 3.21 -19.33 9.91
C GLY A 38 2.99 -19.47 8.39
N GLN A 39 2.48 -18.43 7.73
CA GLN A 39 2.38 -18.38 6.27
C GLN A 39 3.66 -17.85 5.65
N THR A 40 4.00 -18.35 4.48
CA THR A 40 5.20 -17.95 3.74
C THR A 40 4.87 -17.59 2.31
N VAL A 41 5.61 -16.62 1.75
CA VAL A 41 5.49 -16.24 0.34
C VAL A 41 6.90 -16.11 -0.23
N SER A 42 7.15 -16.74 -1.37
CA SER A 42 8.40 -16.59 -2.11
C SER A 42 8.47 -15.28 -2.89
N TRP A 43 9.67 -14.84 -3.29
CA TRP A 43 9.84 -13.63 -4.09
C TRP A 43 9.07 -13.68 -5.41
N GLY A 44 9.06 -14.83 -6.09
CA GLY A 44 8.32 -15.01 -7.33
C GLY A 44 6.81 -14.88 -7.14
N ALA A 45 6.25 -15.54 -6.09
CA ALA A 45 4.84 -15.44 -5.76
C ALA A 45 4.45 -14.01 -5.33
N PHE A 46 5.29 -13.36 -4.53
CA PHE A 46 5.08 -11.98 -4.09
C PHE A 46 5.01 -11.02 -5.27
N ASP A 47 5.97 -11.09 -6.19
CA ASP A 47 6.00 -10.25 -7.39
C ASP A 47 4.76 -10.45 -8.28
N GLN A 48 4.31 -11.70 -8.45
CA GLN A 48 3.08 -12.00 -9.21
C GLN A 48 1.84 -11.40 -8.57
N ARG A 49 1.69 -11.50 -7.24
CA ARG A 49 0.54 -10.94 -6.51
C ARG A 49 0.54 -9.42 -6.54
N ILE A 50 1.70 -8.79 -6.38
CA ILE A 50 1.88 -7.34 -6.55
C ILE A 50 1.46 -6.90 -7.95
N ASN A 51 1.83 -7.64 -9.00
CA ASN A 51 1.43 -7.32 -10.38
C ASN A 51 -0.09 -7.38 -10.57
N LYS A 52 -0.76 -8.38 -9.99
CA LYS A 52 -2.23 -8.50 -10.06
C LYS A 52 -2.91 -7.30 -9.41
N ILE A 53 -2.44 -6.88 -8.23
CA ILE A 53 -2.96 -5.71 -7.52
C ILE A 53 -2.73 -4.43 -8.35
N ALA A 54 -1.53 -4.23 -8.88
CA ALA A 54 -1.23 -3.07 -9.70
C ALA A 54 -2.12 -3.00 -10.95
N ASN A 55 -2.31 -4.13 -11.64
CA ASN A 55 -3.18 -4.21 -12.82
C ASN A 55 -4.66 -3.94 -12.46
N LEU A 56 -5.14 -4.43 -11.31
CA LEU A 56 -6.48 -4.13 -10.82
C LEU A 56 -6.65 -2.62 -10.62
N LEU A 57 -5.74 -1.98 -9.91
CA LEU A 57 -5.79 -0.53 -9.65
C LEU A 57 -5.78 0.28 -10.96
N LEU A 58 -4.92 -0.09 -11.89
CA LEU A 58 -4.87 0.56 -13.21
C LEU A 58 -6.18 0.36 -13.99
N SER A 59 -6.79 -0.82 -13.95
CA SER A 59 -8.09 -1.09 -14.60
C SER A 59 -9.24 -0.30 -13.99
N MET A 60 -9.11 0.10 -12.73
CA MET A 60 -10.04 1.00 -12.04
C MET A 60 -9.79 2.50 -12.34
N GLY A 61 -8.84 2.81 -13.22
CA GLY A 61 -8.49 4.16 -13.58
C GLY A 61 -7.63 4.90 -12.57
N VAL A 62 -6.95 4.17 -11.66
CA VAL A 62 -5.96 4.78 -10.75
C VAL A 62 -4.79 5.29 -11.58
N SER A 63 -4.42 6.54 -11.34
CA SER A 63 -3.37 7.26 -12.04
C SER A 63 -2.14 7.47 -11.13
N LYS A 64 -1.02 7.80 -11.75
CA LYS A 64 0.20 8.13 -11.02
C LYS A 64 -0.04 9.29 -10.04
N GLY A 65 0.30 9.05 -8.78
CA GLY A 65 0.15 10.04 -7.70
C GLY A 65 -1.20 10.02 -7.00
N ASP A 66 -2.18 9.23 -7.45
CA ASP A 66 -3.43 9.04 -6.73
C ASP A 66 -3.16 8.42 -5.34
N ASN A 67 -3.83 8.91 -4.31
CA ASN A 67 -3.72 8.35 -2.97
C ASN A 67 -4.67 7.16 -2.78
N ILE A 68 -4.11 6.04 -2.32
CA ILE A 68 -4.85 4.82 -2.01
C ILE A 68 -4.63 4.51 -0.52
N ALA A 69 -5.70 4.56 0.24
CA ALA A 69 -5.66 4.33 1.67
C ALA A 69 -5.73 2.84 2.03
N ILE A 70 -5.10 2.47 3.15
CA ILE A 70 -5.16 1.12 3.71
C ILE A 70 -5.42 1.21 5.21
N ILE A 71 -6.41 0.46 5.69
CA ILE A 71 -6.65 0.19 7.12
C ILE A 71 -6.55 -1.32 7.32
N SER A 72 -5.42 -1.79 7.83
CA SER A 72 -5.16 -3.21 8.04
C SER A 72 -4.05 -3.41 9.07
N PRO A 73 -4.06 -4.51 9.84
CA PRO A 73 -2.90 -4.91 10.61
C PRO A 73 -1.79 -5.39 9.68
N ASN A 74 -0.58 -5.51 10.21
CA ASN A 74 0.53 -6.11 9.48
C ASN A 74 0.20 -7.55 9.11
N SER A 75 0.24 -7.83 7.81
CA SER A 75 -0.10 -9.15 7.24
C SER A 75 0.53 -9.31 5.85
N ILE A 76 0.51 -10.53 5.32
CA ILE A 76 0.96 -10.76 3.94
C ILE A 76 0.10 -9.96 2.94
N PRO A 77 -1.26 -9.99 2.99
CA PRO A 77 -2.08 -9.16 2.11
C PRO A 77 -1.80 -7.66 2.23
N TYR A 78 -1.51 -7.16 3.44
CA TYR A 78 -1.11 -5.77 3.63
C TYR A 78 0.16 -5.42 2.87
N ALA A 79 1.20 -6.26 2.98
CA ALA A 79 2.48 -6.05 2.28
C ALA A 79 2.32 -6.13 0.76
N GLU A 80 1.51 -7.08 0.27
CA GLU A 80 1.20 -7.26 -1.15
C GLU A 80 0.47 -6.03 -1.71
N LEU A 81 -0.53 -5.55 -0.99
CA LEU A 81 -1.30 -4.37 -1.36
C LEU A 81 -0.45 -3.10 -1.35
N PHE A 82 0.34 -2.89 -0.28
CA PHE A 82 1.25 -1.77 -0.16
C PHE A 82 2.18 -1.67 -1.39
N MET A 83 2.83 -2.78 -1.73
CA MET A 83 3.75 -2.84 -2.88
C MET A 83 3.01 -2.77 -4.22
N GLY A 84 1.80 -3.30 -4.31
CA GLY A 84 0.95 -3.22 -5.50
C GLY A 84 0.54 -1.80 -5.83
N ILE A 85 0.17 -1.02 -4.81
CA ILE A 85 -0.15 0.41 -4.95
C ILE A 85 1.06 1.19 -5.48
N LEU A 86 2.23 0.99 -4.88
CA LEU A 86 3.47 1.62 -5.35
C LEU A 86 3.81 1.21 -6.79
N ARG A 87 3.57 -0.06 -7.16
CA ARG A 87 3.80 -0.56 -8.53
C ARG A 87 2.85 0.03 -9.56
N ALA A 88 1.64 0.35 -9.17
CA ALA A 88 0.70 1.09 -10.02
C ALA A 88 1.10 2.57 -10.22
N GLY A 89 2.12 3.04 -9.51
CA GLY A 89 2.55 4.45 -9.53
C GLY A 89 1.73 5.35 -8.61
N ALA A 90 0.85 4.79 -7.81
CA ALA A 90 0.04 5.50 -6.83
C ALA A 90 0.80 5.73 -5.51
N CYS A 91 0.27 6.60 -4.67
CA CYS A 91 0.74 6.85 -3.32
C CYS A 91 -0.01 5.94 -2.34
N VAL A 92 0.71 5.17 -1.54
CA VAL A 92 0.11 4.40 -0.46
C VAL A 92 -0.07 5.28 0.78
N THR A 93 -1.27 5.28 1.34
CA THR A 93 -1.63 6.05 2.54
C THR A 93 -2.08 5.10 3.65
N PRO A 94 -1.16 4.57 4.46
CA PRO A 94 -1.52 3.72 5.58
C PRO A 94 -2.21 4.55 6.67
N LEU A 95 -3.36 4.08 7.13
CA LEU A 95 -4.11 4.71 8.20
C LEU A 95 -4.08 3.84 9.46
N SER A 96 -4.12 4.50 10.62
CA SER A 96 -4.06 3.80 11.91
C SER A 96 -5.35 3.03 12.18
N THR A 97 -5.21 1.75 12.54
CA THR A 97 -6.32 0.91 13.03
C THR A 97 -6.84 1.34 14.42
N MET A 98 -6.13 2.24 15.09
CA MET A 98 -6.49 2.79 16.40
C MET A 98 -7.13 4.19 16.31
N ALA A 99 -7.26 4.75 15.11
CA ALA A 99 -7.88 6.05 14.94
C ALA A 99 -9.40 5.97 15.11
N SER A 100 -10.01 7.04 15.63
CA SER A 100 -11.47 7.13 15.70
C SER A 100 -12.10 7.29 14.30
N PRO A 101 -13.37 6.94 14.09
CA PRO A 101 -14.06 7.17 12.82
C PRO A 101 -13.95 8.61 12.32
N ASP A 102 -14.14 9.61 13.19
CA ASP A 102 -14.01 11.04 12.84
C ASP A 102 -12.59 11.40 12.36
N ALA A 103 -11.57 10.84 12.99
CA ALA A 103 -10.19 11.05 12.59
C ALA A 103 -9.89 10.40 11.24
N LEU A 104 -10.40 9.18 11.02
CA LEU A 104 -10.26 8.46 9.74
C LEU A 104 -10.95 9.22 8.60
N GLN A 105 -12.16 9.70 8.82
CA GLN A 105 -12.89 10.52 7.83
C GLN A 105 -12.10 11.77 7.44
N LYS A 106 -11.53 12.49 8.42
CA LYS A 106 -10.69 13.66 8.16
C LYS A 106 -9.43 13.29 7.37
N MET A 107 -8.72 12.24 7.79
CA MET A 107 -7.50 11.79 7.10
C MET A 107 -7.78 11.40 5.64
N LEU A 108 -8.89 10.69 5.38
CA LEU A 108 -9.30 10.29 4.02
C LEU A 108 -9.65 11.49 3.15
N THR A 109 -10.35 12.48 3.74
CA THR A 109 -10.69 13.73 3.06
C THR A 109 -9.44 14.55 2.77
N ASP A 110 -8.57 14.73 3.75
CA ASP A 110 -7.36 15.56 3.64
C ASP A 110 -6.36 14.98 2.62
N CYS A 111 -6.20 13.66 2.58
CA CYS A 111 -5.32 13.03 1.58
C CYS A 111 -5.96 12.89 0.21
N GLY A 112 -7.26 13.16 0.06
CA GLY A 112 -7.96 12.98 -1.21
C GLY A 112 -7.88 11.53 -1.70
N ALA A 113 -8.12 10.56 -0.82
CA ALA A 113 -8.05 9.15 -1.16
C ALA A 113 -9.04 8.81 -2.28
N ARG A 114 -8.56 8.16 -3.33
CA ARG A 114 -9.38 7.68 -4.46
C ARG A 114 -10.01 6.31 -4.18
N ALA A 115 -9.34 5.51 -3.38
CA ALA A 115 -9.83 4.22 -2.92
C ALA A 115 -9.30 3.91 -1.53
N ILE A 116 -10.01 3.03 -0.83
CA ILE A 116 -9.61 2.51 0.47
C ILE A 116 -9.74 1.00 0.50
N PHE A 117 -8.71 0.34 1.03
CA PHE A 117 -8.71 -1.08 1.36
C PHE A 117 -8.78 -1.25 2.87
N VAL A 118 -9.76 -2.01 3.33
CA VAL A 118 -10.03 -2.18 4.76
C VAL A 118 -10.02 -3.66 5.10
N ALA A 119 -9.20 -4.07 6.07
CA ALA A 119 -9.26 -5.43 6.57
C ALA A 119 -10.63 -5.69 7.23
N ALA A 120 -11.20 -6.87 6.99
CA ALA A 120 -12.58 -7.20 7.34
C ALA A 120 -12.97 -6.83 8.78
N GLN A 121 -12.06 -7.02 9.72
CA GLN A 121 -12.24 -6.70 11.14
C GLN A 121 -12.35 -5.21 11.47
N TYR A 122 -12.06 -4.32 10.52
CA TYR A 122 -12.11 -2.86 10.69
C TYR A 122 -13.18 -2.18 9.83
N LEU A 123 -14.02 -2.94 9.15
CA LEU A 123 -15.08 -2.37 8.29
C LEU A 123 -16.01 -1.45 9.08
N GLU A 124 -16.38 -1.83 10.31
CA GLU A 124 -17.24 -1.04 11.18
C GLU A 124 -16.67 0.36 11.49
N LEU A 125 -15.34 0.53 11.47
CA LEU A 125 -14.71 1.84 11.71
C LEU A 125 -15.02 2.86 10.62
N VAL A 126 -15.33 2.41 9.41
CA VAL A 126 -15.55 3.28 8.25
C VAL A 126 -17.01 3.29 7.78
N ASP A 127 -17.82 2.32 8.16
CA ASP A 127 -19.19 2.15 7.66
C ASP A 127 -20.08 3.37 7.93
N GLY A 128 -19.85 4.07 9.02
CA GLY A 128 -20.67 5.23 9.42
C GLY A 128 -20.49 6.47 8.54
N PHE A 129 -19.41 6.59 7.78
CA PHE A 129 -19.10 7.78 7.00
C PHE A 129 -18.61 7.51 5.56
N ILE A 130 -18.27 6.27 5.25
CA ILE A 130 -17.61 5.96 3.98
C ILE A 130 -18.49 6.25 2.76
N ALA A 131 -19.81 6.16 2.91
CA ALA A 131 -20.76 6.46 1.86
C ALA A 131 -20.81 7.95 1.49
N ASP A 132 -20.37 8.82 2.40
CA ASP A 132 -20.33 10.28 2.19
C ASP A 132 -19.08 10.72 1.41
N LEU A 133 -18.14 9.79 1.20
CA LEU A 133 -16.89 10.04 0.48
C LEU A 133 -16.95 9.46 -0.93
N ASP A 134 -16.52 10.26 -1.91
CA ASP A 134 -16.41 9.81 -3.31
C ASP A 134 -15.15 8.97 -3.51
N LEU A 135 -15.14 7.76 -2.95
CA LEU A 135 -14.04 6.83 -3.09
C LEU A 135 -14.51 5.37 -3.19
N ALA A 136 -13.72 4.53 -3.87
CA ALA A 136 -13.99 3.11 -3.96
C ALA A 136 -13.53 2.38 -2.69
N ARG A 137 -14.39 1.50 -2.13
CA ARG A 137 -14.09 0.71 -0.93
C ARG A 137 -13.93 -0.77 -1.26
N PHE A 138 -12.91 -1.40 -0.70
CA PHE A 138 -12.63 -2.83 -0.83
C PHE A 138 -12.35 -3.46 0.53
N ALA A 139 -12.96 -4.62 0.78
CA ALA A 139 -12.60 -5.47 1.92
C ALA A 139 -11.43 -6.39 1.52
N ILE A 140 -10.49 -6.59 2.45
CA ILE A 140 -9.32 -7.49 2.30
C ILE A 140 -9.14 -8.41 3.51
#